data_d6de31ffb055d6b97e1d77d6917ff84b
#
_entry.id   d6de31ffb055d6b97e1d77d6917ff84b
#
_cell.length_a   1.000
_cell.length_b   1.000
_cell.length_c   1.000
_cell.angle_alpha   90.00
_cell.angle_beta   90.00
_cell.angle_gamma   90.00
#
_symmetry.space_group_name_H-M   'P 1'
#
loop_
_entity.id
_entity.type
_entity.pdbx_description
1 polymer ?
#
loop_
_entity_poly.entity_id
_entity_poly.type
_entity_poly.pdbx_seq_one_letter_code
_entity_poly.pdbx_strand_id
1 'polypeptide(L)'
;DEFVVYDTYIDDGFSGTDFNRPSFQRLLRDMKDNRINMIITKDLSRLGRNYIEVGNYIEQIFPLFNIRFVTKAEEIDSYSKPASVNSILVPFKNLINDEYCRDISNKIILANNARKKNGQYLGSFPIYRLYQRSKR
;
A
#
# COMPACT_ATOMS: atom_id res chain seq x y z
N ASP A 1 -14.07 21.55 21.28
CA ASP A 1 -14.24 20.11 21.55
C ASP A 1 -13.07 19.68 22.44
N GLU A 2 -13.38 19.02 23.54
CA GLU A 2 -12.38 18.51 24.49
C GLU A 2 -12.05 17.07 24.10
N PHE A 3 -10.76 16.77 23.93
CA PHE A 3 -10.28 15.43 23.58
C PHE A 3 -9.76 14.76 24.84
N VAL A 4 -10.13 13.52 25.07
CA VAL A 4 -9.61 12.68 26.16
C VAL A 4 -8.64 11.67 25.57
N VAL A 5 -7.40 11.69 26.06
CA VAL A 5 -6.40 10.69 25.64
C VAL A 5 -6.74 9.38 26.35
N TYR A 6 -7.10 8.37 25.56
CA TYR A 6 -7.41 7.03 26.06
C TYR A 6 -6.14 6.25 26.40
N ASP A 7 -5.19 6.17 25.48
CA ASP A 7 -3.90 5.48 25.66
C ASP A 7 -2.85 5.99 24.69
N THR A 8 -1.59 5.64 24.93
CA THR A 8 -0.45 5.91 24.06
C THR A 8 0.17 4.59 23.61
N TYR A 9 0.21 4.35 22.30
CA TYR A 9 0.70 3.12 21.70
C TYR A 9 2.13 3.34 21.20
N ILE A 10 3.09 2.71 21.86
CA ILE A 10 4.52 2.86 21.56
C ILE A 10 5.10 1.47 21.30
N ASP A 11 5.81 1.33 20.17
CA ASP A 11 6.54 0.12 19.79
C ASP A 11 8.03 0.47 19.60
N ASP A 12 8.78 0.54 20.69
CA ASP A 12 10.21 0.79 20.65
C ASP A 12 10.98 -0.44 20.13
N GLY A 13 11.93 -0.19 19.23
CA GLY A 13 12.79 -1.24 18.67
C GLY A 13 12.16 -2.09 17.55
N PHE A 14 10.91 -1.85 17.18
CA PHE A 14 10.27 -2.54 16.05
C PHE A 14 10.46 -1.81 14.74
N SER A 15 10.63 -2.57 13.65
CA SER A 15 10.63 -2.00 12.30
C SER A 15 9.23 -1.49 11.93
N GLY A 16 9.14 -0.28 11.39
CA GLY A 16 7.88 0.26 10.87
C GLY A 16 7.37 -0.45 9.59
N THR A 17 8.10 -1.45 9.08
CA THR A 17 7.69 -2.25 7.91
C THR A 17 6.71 -3.36 8.26
N ASP A 18 6.62 -3.75 9.55
CA ASP A 18 5.73 -4.79 10.02
C ASP A 18 4.62 -4.20 10.90
N PHE A 19 3.38 -4.60 10.65
CA PHE A 19 2.21 -4.25 11.45
C PHE A 19 1.92 -5.26 12.56
N ASN A 20 2.69 -6.35 12.69
CA ASN A 20 2.60 -7.31 13.81
C ASN A 20 3.26 -6.81 15.10
N ARG A 21 3.34 -5.48 15.27
CA ARG A 21 3.87 -4.84 16.47
C ARG A 21 2.87 -4.95 17.62
N PRO A 22 3.33 -5.26 18.85
CA PRO A 22 2.42 -5.51 19.99
C PRO A 22 1.47 -4.35 20.30
N SER A 23 2.00 -3.10 20.34
CA SER A 23 1.17 -1.93 20.64
C SER A 23 0.23 -1.60 19.49
N PHE A 24 0.66 -1.78 18.24
CA PHE A 24 -0.22 -1.62 17.08
C PHE A 24 -1.35 -2.64 17.08
N GLN A 25 -1.08 -3.90 17.41
CA GLN A 25 -2.12 -4.92 17.55
C GLN A 25 -3.09 -4.62 18.71
N ARG A 26 -2.59 -3.99 19.80
CA ARG A 26 -3.44 -3.50 20.89
C ARG A 26 -4.33 -2.35 20.41
N LEU A 27 -3.79 -1.38 19.66
CA LEU A 27 -4.56 -0.30 19.03
C LEU A 27 -5.71 -0.86 18.18
N LEU A 28 -5.43 -1.87 17.33
CA LEU A 28 -6.46 -2.49 16.50
C LEU A 28 -7.57 -3.19 17.31
N ARG A 29 -7.23 -3.79 18.44
CA ARG A 29 -8.22 -4.39 19.35
C ARG A 29 -9.09 -3.32 19.97
N ASP A 30 -8.49 -2.26 20.53
CA ASP A 30 -9.22 -1.17 21.17
C ASP A 30 -10.13 -0.43 20.17
N MET A 31 -9.71 -0.34 18.90
CA MET A 31 -10.51 0.17 17.79
C MET A 31 -11.73 -0.74 17.53
N LYS A 32 -11.53 -2.07 17.43
CA LYS A 32 -12.61 -3.04 17.22
C LYS A 32 -13.61 -3.08 18.36
N ASP A 33 -13.12 -2.87 19.57
CA ASP A 33 -13.95 -2.81 20.79
C ASP A 33 -14.64 -1.43 20.96
N ASN A 34 -14.53 -0.53 19.98
CA ASN A 34 -15.06 0.84 20.03
C ASN A 34 -14.62 1.66 21.25
N ARG A 35 -13.41 1.39 21.78
CA ARG A 35 -12.85 2.14 22.93
C ARG A 35 -12.24 3.46 22.53
N ILE A 36 -11.84 3.59 21.25
CA ILE A 36 -11.25 4.77 20.64
C ILE A 36 -12.04 5.18 19.42
N ASN A 37 -12.11 6.47 19.14
CA ASN A 37 -12.76 7.04 17.95
C ASN A 37 -11.82 7.97 17.16
N MET A 38 -10.61 8.18 17.66
CA MET A 38 -9.61 9.00 17.02
C MET A 38 -8.21 8.41 17.22
N ILE A 39 -7.41 8.48 16.16
CA ILE A 39 -5.99 8.15 16.17
C ILE A 39 -5.21 9.38 15.75
N ILE A 40 -4.24 9.80 16.57
CA ILE A 40 -3.37 10.93 16.28
C ILE A 40 -1.93 10.42 16.19
N THR A 41 -1.23 10.78 15.11
CA THR A 41 0.20 10.48 14.94
C THR A 41 0.98 11.74 14.62
N LYS A 42 2.28 11.73 14.88
CA LYS A 42 3.16 12.82 14.48
C LYS A 42 3.27 12.90 12.96
N ASP A 43 3.49 11.76 12.33
CA ASP A 43 3.66 11.59 10.89
C ASP A 43 3.20 10.18 10.47
N LEU A 44 3.03 9.95 9.16
CA LEU A 44 2.59 8.67 8.60
C LEU A 44 3.57 7.53 8.88
N SER A 45 4.88 7.82 9.01
CA SER A 45 5.89 6.80 9.27
C SER A 45 5.74 6.15 10.65
N ARG A 46 5.06 6.82 11.59
CA ARG A 46 4.70 6.27 12.90
C ARG A 46 3.61 5.21 12.79
N LEU A 47 2.67 5.41 11.89
CA LEU A 47 1.67 4.38 11.60
C LEU A 47 2.34 3.16 10.96
N GLY A 48 3.13 3.37 9.91
CA GLY A 48 3.90 2.34 9.24
C GLY A 48 4.76 2.89 8.10
N ARG A 49 5.77 2.12 7.69
CA ARG A 49 6.64 2.44 6.55
C ARG A 49 6.17 1.77 5.26
N ASN A 50 5.29 0.79 5.35
CA ASN A 50 4.64 0.21 4.20
C ASN A 50 3.45 1.07 3.80
N TYR A 51 3.64 1.94 2.83
CA TYR A 51 2.62 2.91 2.40
C TYR A 51 1.37 2.27 1.79
N ILE A 52 1.47 1.06 1.24
CA ILE A 52 0.31 0.32 0.71
C ILE A 52 -0.61 -0.04 1.87
N GLU A 53 -0.05 -0.61 2.94
CA GLU A 53 -0.81 -1.00 4.13
C GLU A 53 -1.32 0.22 4.89
N VAL A 54 -0.49 1.27 5.04
CA VAL A 54 -0.90 2.55 5.62
C VAL A 54 -2.09 3.14 4.87
N GLY A 55 -2.01 3.15 3.53
CA GLY A 55 -3.12 3.61 2.68
C GLY A 55 -4.40 2.81 2.90
N ASN A 56 -4.31 1.48 2.99
CA ASN A 56 -5.44 0.61 3.26
C ASN A 56 -6.07 0.87 4.64
N TYR A 57 -5.24 1.11 5.68
CA TYR A 57 -5.76 1.48 7.00
C TYR A 57 -6.53 2.81 6.94
N ILE A 58 -5.97 3.83 6.29
CA ILE A 58 -6.56 5.17 6.26
C ILE A 58 -7.81 5.23 5.36
N GLU A 59 -7.80 4.54 4.20
CA GLU A 59 -8.90 4.61 3.23
C GLU A 59 -10.05 3.65 3.54
N GLN A 60 -9.77 2.49 4.13
CA GLN A 60 -10.77 1.44 4.29
C GLN A 60 -11.01 1.10 5.75
N ILE A 61 -9.96 0.77 6.52
CA ILE A 61 -10.12 0.20 7.84
C ILE A 61 -10.60 1.27 8.84
N PHE A 62 -9.94 2.42 8.92
CA PHE A 62 -10.35 3.47 9.86
C PHE A 62 -11.76 4.01 9.60
N PRO A 63 -12.18 4.30 8.35
CA PRO A 63 -13.56 4.68 8.07
C PRO A 63 -14.58 3.60 8.41
N LEU A 64 -14.26 2.31 8.19
CA LEU A 64 -15.14 1.20 8.54
C LEU A 64 -15.49 1.16 10.04
N PHE A 65 -14.54 1.54 10.90
CA PHE A 65 -14.73 1.62 12.36
C PHE A 65 -15.05 3.04 12.85
N ASN A 66 -15.36 3.99 11.95
CA ASN A 66 -15.63 5.40 12.27
C ASN A 66 -14.48 6.08 13.05
N ILE A 67 -13.24 5.71 12.75
CA ILE A 67 -12.04 6.29 13.36
C ILE A 67 -11.61 7.54 12.59
N ARG A 68 -11.55 8.67 13.29
CA ARG A 68 -10.91 9.88 12.77
C ARG A 68 -9.40 9.74 12.85
N PHE A 69 -8.71 9.88 11.72
CA PHE A 69 -7.27 9.81 11.64
C PHE A 69 -6.66 11.19 11.39
N VAL A 70 -5.71 11.57 12.25
CA VAL A 70 -5.06 12.88 12.20
C VAL A 70 -3.54 12.72 12.22
N THR A 71 -2.83 13.38 11.30
CA THR A 71 -1.37 13.55 11.38
C THR A 71 -1.02 15.02 11.43
N LYS A 72 0.05 15.34 12.18
CA LYS A 72 0.51 16.72 12.31
C LYS A 72 1.43 17.13 11.16
N ALA A 73 2.36 16.27 10.77
CA ALA A 73 3.39 16.61 9.80
C ALA A 73 2.82 16.79 8.37
N GLU A 74 1.89 15.92 7.99
CA GLU A 74 1.26 15.95 6.68
C GLU A 74 -0.07 16.72 6.67
N GLU A 75 -0.46 17.28 7.80
CA GLU A 75 -1.73 18.03 7.98
C GLU A 75 -2.98 17.24 7.51
N ILE A 76 -2.95 15.92 7.67
CA ILE A 76 -4.08 15.05 7.34
C ILE A 76 -5.09 15.10 8.49
N ASP A 77 -6.35 15.24 8.12
CA ASP A 77 -7.50 15.06 9.01
C ASP A 77 -8.62 14.41 8.20
N SER A 78 -8.87 13.14 8.46
CA SER A 78 -9.85 12.35 7.69
C SER A 78 -11.29 12.82 7.86
N TYR A 79 -11.58 13.56 8.93
CA TYR A 79 -12.93 14.08 9.20
C TYR A 79 -13.10 15.52 8.71
N SER A 80 -12.21 16.43 9.13
CA SER A 80 -12.36 17.86 8.82
C SER A 80 -11.89 18.21 7.40
N LYS A 81 -10.93 17.44 6.86
CA LYS A 81 -10.35 17.67 5.53
C LYS A 81 -10.20 16.35 4.75
N PRO A 82 -11.29 15.70 4.32
CA PRO A 82 -11.21 14.41 3.60
C PRO A 82 -10.32 14.47 2.34
N ALA A 83 -10.26 15.62 1.68
CA ALA A 83 -9.39 15.82 0.53
C ALA A 83 -7.89 15.74 0.87
N SER A 84 -7.48 15.99 2.11
CA SER A 84 -6.08 15.87 2.54
C SER A 84 -5.58 14.43 2.51
N VAL A 85 -6.44 13.46 2.77
CA VAL A 85 -6.15 12.03 2.64
C VAL A 85 -5.82 11.70 1.20
N ASN A 86 -6.68 12.12 0.26
CA ASN A 86 -6.50 11.85 -1.16
C ASN A 86 -5.24 12.53 -1.75
N SER A 87 -4.90 13.74 -1.29
CA SER A 87 -3.74 14.48 -1.80
C SER A 87 -2.42 13.74 -1.57
N ILE A 88 -2.33 12.92 -0.56
CA ILE A 88 -1.13 12.14 -0.22
C ILE A 88 -1.20 10.73 -0.79
N LEU A 89 -2.38 10.10 -0.73
CA LEU A 89 -2.53 8.71 -1.18
C LEU A 89 -2.50 8.56 -2.70
N VAL A 90 -2.99 9.55 -3.46
CA VAL A 90 -2.96 9.49 -4.93
C VAL A 90 -1.53 9.43 -5.50
N PRO A 91 -0.57 10.28 -5.11
CA PRO A 91 0.82 10.15 -5.54
C PRO A 91 1.44 8.80 -5.18
N PHE A 92 1.14 8.25 -4.00
CA PHE A 92 1.62 6.93 -3.61
C PHE A 92 1.03 5.80 -4.45
N LYS A 93 -0.26 5.83 -4.74
CA LYS A 93 -0.90 4.86 -5.64
C LYS A 93 -0.26 4.88 -7.03
N ASN A 94 0.02 6.07 -7.55
CA ASN A 94 0.68 6.21 -8.85
C ASN A 94 2.10 5.63 -8.82
N LEU A 95 2.89 5.93 -7.78
CA LEU A 95 4.24 5.40 -7.61
C LEU A 95 4.26 3.86 -7.54
N ILE A 96 3.32 3.27 -6.81
CA ILE A 96 3.17 1.82 -6.71
C ILE A 96 2.79 1.22 -8.06
N ASN A 97 1.87 1.84 -8.79
CA ASN A 97 1.46 1.38 -10.10
C ASN A 97 2.64 1.41 -11.08
N ASP A 98 3.46 2.46 -11.05
CA ASP A 98 4.66 2.57 -11.89
C ASP A 98 5.68 1.47 -11.59
N GLU A 99 5.93 1.20 -10.30
CA GLU A 99 6.85 0.14 -9.87
C GLU A 99 6.33 -1.25 -10.26
N TYR A 100 5.01 -1.49 -10.12
CA TYR A 100 4.36 -2.71 -10.55
C TYR A 100 4.45 -2.92 -12.06
N CYS A 101 4.24 -1.88 -12.85
CA CYS A 101 4.41 -1.91 -14.29
C CYS A 101 5.86 -2.22 -14.71
N ARG A 102 6.84 -1.65 -14.00
CA ARG A 102 8.27 -1.94 -14.20
C ARG A 102 8.60 -3.40 -13.92
N ASP A 103 8.12 -3.95 -12.79
CA ASP A 103 8.36 -5.35 -12.41
C ASP A 103 7.76 -6.32 -13.45
N ILE A 104 6.52 -6.07 -13.90
CA ILE A 104 5.89 -6.85 -14.98
C ILE A 104 6.71 -6.77 -16.27
N SER A 105 7.14 -5.57 -16.67
CA SER A 105 7.95 -5.37 -17.88
C SER A 105 9.24 -6.17 -17.80
N ASN A 106 9.95 -6.12 -16.67
CA ASN A 106 11.18 -6.89 -16.46
C ASN A 106 10.92 -8.40 -16.54
N LYS A 107 9.85 -8.90 -15.94
CA LYS A 107 9.47 -10.31 -16.00
C LYS A 107 9.17 -10.75 -17.44
N ILE A 108 8.47 -9.94 -18.22
CA ILE A 108 8.19 -10.21 -19.64
C ILE A 108 9.48 -10.23 -20.44
N ILE A 109 10.38 -9.28 -20.23
CA ILE A 109 11.68 -9.22 -20.92
C ILE A 109 12.52 -10.47 -20.61
N LEU A 110 12.60 -10.89 -19.36
CA LEU A 110 13.32 -12.09 -18.95
C LEU A 110 12.71 -13.35 -19.57
N ALA A 111 11.39 -13.50 -19.54
CA ALA A 111 10.69 -14.62 -20.16
C ALA A 111 10.91 -14.67 -21.67
N ASN A 112 10.85 -13.53 -22.34
CA ASN A 112 11.11 -13.43 -23.78
C ASN A 112 12.56 -13.75 -24.14
N ASN A 113 13.52 -13.29 -23.33
CA ASN A 113 14.93 -13.62 -23.53
C ASN A 113 15.20 -15.12 -23.34
N ALA A 114 14.57 -15.77 -22.37
CA ALA A 114 14.66 -17.22 -22.18
C ALA A 114 14.09 -17.97 -23.40
N ARG A 115 12.93 -17.54 -23.91
CA ARG A 115 12.33 -18.11 -25.13
C ARG A 115 13.23 -17.95 -26.36
N LYS A 116 13.82 -16.74 -26.56
CA LYS A 116 14.78 -16.49 -27.64
C LYS A 116 15.99 -17.42 -27.56
N LYS A 117 16.57 -17.59 -26.35
CA LYS A 117 17.70 -18.53 -26.15
C LYS A 117 17.35 -19.97 -26.50
N ASN A 118 16.09 -20.35 -26.26
CA ASN A 118 15.58 -21.68 -26.62
C ASN A 118 15.13 -21.81 -28.09
N GLY A 119 15.43 -20.80 -28.92
CA GLY A 119 15.09 -20.82 -30.38
C GLY A 119 13.59 -20.65 -30.65
N GLN A 120 12.78 -20.19 -29.67
CA GLN A 120 11.36 -19.99 -29.87
C GLN A 120 11.09 -18.65 -30.56
N TYR A 121 10.24 -18.69 -31.59
CA TYR A 121 9.78 -17.48 -32.26
C TYR A 121 8.76 -16.72 -31.38
N LEU A 122 8.96 -15.41 -31.21
CA LEU A 122 8.13 -14.58 -30.33
C LEU A 122 7.11 -13.70 -31.06
N GLY A 123 7.16 -13.66 -32.39
CA GLY A 123 6.22 -12.87 -33.19
C GLY A 123 4.82 -13.48 -33.21
N SER A 124 3.80 -12.64 -33.28
CA SER A 124 2.40 -13.08 -33.43
C SER A 124 2.14 -13.70 -34.80
N PHE A 125 2.92 -13.32 -35.81
CA PHE A 125 2.81 -13.81 -37.21
C PHE A 125 4.17 -14.29 -37.70
N PRO A 126 4.19 -15.36 -38.50
CA PRO A 126 5.45 -15.79 -39.16
C PRO A 126 5.96 -14.71 -40.07
N ILE A 127 7.29 -14.55 -40.13
CA ILE A 127 7.94 -13.65 -41.09
C ILE A 127 7.57 -14.10 -42.49
N TYR A 128 7.38 -13.15 -43.42
CA TYR A 128 7.06 -13.39 -44.81
C TYR A 128 7.87 -14.57 -45.39
N ARG A 129 7.16 -15.60 -45.91
CA ARG A 129 7.69 -16.89 -46.45
C ARG A 129 8.08 -17.95 -45.41
N LEU A 130 7.84 -17.76 -44.09
CA LEU A 130 7.97 -18.83 -43.09
C LEU A 130 6.61 -19.28 -42.62
N TYR A 131 6.40 -20.59 -42.55
CA TYR A 131 5.18 -21.19 -42.00
C TYR A 131 5.45 -21.70 -40.60
N GLN A 132 4.54 -21.41 -39.68
CA GLN A 132 4.60 -21.98 -38.36
C GLN A 132 4.26 -23.48 -38.43
N ARG A 133 5.21 -24.33 -38.04
CA ARG A 133 5.00 -25.77 -38.03
C ARG A 133 4.01 -26.06 -36.88
N SER A 134 2.79 -26.50 -37.21
CA SER A 134 1.82 -27.00 -36.24
C SER A 134 2.42 -28.20 -35.50
N LYS A 135 2.51 -28.15 -34.17
CA LYS A 135 2.80 -29.36 -33.39
C LYS A 135 1.53 -30.20 -33.42
N ARG A 136 1.62 -31.40 -34.01
CA ARG A 136 0.65 -32.46 -33.80
C ARG A 136 0.82 -33.03 -32.40
#